data_0e998f0000304814ad105cb8bcde684e
#
_entry.id   0e998f0000304814ad105cb8bcde684e
#
_cell.length_a   1.000
_cell.length_b   1.000
_cell.length_c   1.000
_cell.angle_alpha   90.00
_cell.angle_beta   90.00
_cell.angle_gamma   90.00
#
_symmetry.space_group_name_H-M   'P 1'
#
loop_
_entity.id
_entity.type
_entity.pdbx_description
1 polymer ?
#
loop_
_entity_poly.entity_id
_entity_poly.type
_entity_poly.pdbx_seq_one_letter_code
_entity_poly.pdbx_strand_id
1 'polypeptide(L)'
;MKTVILIRHSEPIKDRVAPTEALPLSKQGHRKAQALFALDVFRPVKAVYSSPYRRAYSTAEKRNMPVTVDARLRERELGNPETLNGAFWNRQYEDYDYKNVGGESLNDARKRMTAAVS
;
A
#
# COMPACT_ATOMS: atom_id res chain seq x y z
N MET A 1 -21.58 -13.88 -2.27
CA MET A 1 -20.71 -13.26 -1.26
C MET A 1 -19.43 -12.78 -1.93
N LYS A 2 -19.02 -11.56 -1.63
CA LYS A 2 -17.79 -10.98 -2.16
C LYS A 2 -16.64 -11.23 -1.17
N THR A 3 -15.55 -11.81 -1.64
CA THR A 3 -14.34 -12.01 -0.84
C THR A 3 -13.26 -11.06 -1.35
N VAL A 4 -12.63 -10.34 -0.43
CA VAL A 4 -11.53 -9.43 -0.74
C VAL A 4 -10.31 -9.89 0.03
N ILE A 5 -9.19 -10.06 -0.66
CA ILE A 5 -7.91 -10.39 -0.05
C ILE A 5 -7.03 -9.14 -0.11
N LEU A 6 -6.62 -8.66 1.05
CA LEU A 6 -5.74 -7.49 1.15
C LEU A 6 -4.30 -7.97 1.30
N ILE A 7 -3.41 -7.46 0.44
CA ILE A 7 -2.02 -7.86 0.43
C ILE A 7 -1.14 -6.62 0.58
N ARG A 8 -0.19 -6.69 1.52
CA ARG A 8 0.86 -5.69 1.61
C ARG A 8 1.89 -5.93 0.50
N HIS A 9 2.41 -4.85 -0.09
CA HIS A 9 3.49 -4.97 -1.08
C HIS A 9 4.68 -5.76 -0.54
N SER A 10 5.41 -6.40 -1.45
CA SER A 10 6.61 -7.13 -1.13
C SER A 10 7.79 -6.18 -0.84
N GLU A 11 8.96 -6.73 -0.58
CA GLU A 11 10.12 -5.98 -0.12
C GLU A 11 10.67 -5.06 -1.22
N PRO A 12 10.70 -3.73 -1.00
CA PRO A 12 11.32 -2.81 -1.94
C PRO A 12 12.83 -2.73 -1.72
N ILE A 13 13.54 -2.15 -2.69
CA ILE A 13 14.95 -1.77 -2.48
C ILE A 13 15.01 -0.67 -1.42
N LYS A 14 16.16 -0.58 -0.75
CA LYS A 14 16.44 0.47 0.23
C LYS A 14 17.12 1.63 -0.48
N ASP A 15 16.40 2.71 -0.71
CA ASP A 15 16.95 3.92 -1.30
C ASP A 15 16.30 5.12 -0.60
N ARG A 16 17.13 5.98 -0.01
CA ARG A 16 16.67 7.15 0.74
C ARG A 16 16.57 8.40 -0.13
N VAL A 17 17.07 8.37 -1.35
CA VAL A 17 17.12 9.52 -2.26
C VAL A 17 15.96 9.50 -3.24
N ALA A 18 15.59 8.34 -3.75
CA ALA A 18 14.51 8.22 -4.71
C ALA A 18 13.13 8.48 -4.07
N PRO A 19 12.18 9.05 -4.83
CA PRO A 19 10.80 9.19 -4.34
C PRO A 19 10.23 7.84 -3.93
N THR A 20 9.54 7.79 -2.79
CA THR A 20 9.02 6.53 -2.24
C THR A 20 8.09 5.80 -3.21
N GLU A 21 7.30 6.55 -4.00
CA GLU A 21 6.35 5.97 -4.97
C GLU A 21 7.04 5.22 -6.11
N ALA A 22 8.29 5.57 -6.40
CA ALA A 22 9.06 5.02 -7.52
C ALA A 22 9.97 3.85 -7.12
N LEU A 23 10.06 3.51 -5.83
CA LEU A 23 10.94 2.44 -5.36
C LEU A 23 10.50 1.08 -5.90
N PRO A 24 11.37 0.37 -6.65
CA PRO A 24 11.05 -0.96 -7.14
C PRO A 24 11.20 -2.02 -6.05
N LEU A 25 10.72 -3.21 -6.32
CA LEU A 25 11.00 -4.37 -5.48
C LEU A 25 12.47 -4.76 -5.57
N SER A 26 13.03 -5.25 -4.46
CA SER A 26 14.33 -5.92 -4.48
C SER A 26 14.22 -7.26 -5.22
N LYS A 27 15.37 -7.87 -5.56
CA LYS A 27 15.37 -9.21 -6.16
C LYS A 27 14.63 -10.21 -5.27
N GLN A 28 14.87 -10.15 -3.96
CA GLN A 28 14.20 -11.01 -3.01
C GLN A 28 12.71 -10.68 -2.91
N GLY A 29 12.34 -9.40 -3.01
CA GLY A 29 10.95 -8.98 -3.05
C GLY A 29 10.19 -9.58 -4.22
N HIS A 30 10.79 -9.62 -5.40
CA HIS A 30 10.21 -10.27 -6.57
C HIS A 30 9.98 -11.77 -6.32
N ARG A 31 10.96 -12.45 -5.73
CA ARG A 31 10.85 -13.89 -5.42
C ARG A 31 9.76 -14.17 -4.41
N LYS A 32 9.68 -13.36 -3.36
CA LYS A 32 8.66 -13.50 -2.31
C LYS A 32 7.25 -13.29 -2.87
N ALA A 33 7.06 -12.29 -3.71
CA ALA A 33 5.77 -12.02 -4.34
C ALA A 33 5.34 -13.17 -5.25
N GLN A 34 6.28 -13.70 -6.03
CA GLN A 34 6.01 -14.83 -6.90
C GLN A 34 5.62 -16.07 -6.11
N ALA A 35 6.34 -16.35 -5.02
CA ALA A 35 6.02 -17.48 -4.14
C ALA A 35 4.66 -17.32 -3.45
N LEU A 36 4.30 -16.09 -3.06
CA LEU A 36 3.01 -15.80 -2.44
C LEU A 36 1.86 -16.22 -3.35
N PHE A 37 1.90 -15.80 -4.61
CA PHE A 37 0.81 -16.06 -5.55
C PHE A 37 0.75 -17.51 -6.05
N ALA A 38 1.73 -18.34 -5.69
CA ALA A 38 1.66 -19.76 -5.92
C ALA A 38 0.77 -20.48 -4.90
N LEU A 39 0.36 -19.80 -3.82
CA LEU A 39 -0.52 -20.39 -2.81
C LEU A 39 -1.94 -20.58 -3.35
N ASP A 40 -2.56 -21.68 -2.94
CA ASP A 40 -3.89 -22.05 -3.43
C ASP A 40 -4.98 -21.04 -3.10
N VAL A 41 -4.82 -20.28 -2.03
CA VAL A 41 -5.80 -19.26 -1.61
C VAL A 41 -6.07 -18.22 -2.70
N PHE A 42 -5.10 -18.00 -3.60
CA PHE A 42 -5.24 -17.03 -4.68
C PHE A 42 -5.85 -17.61 -5.95
N ARG A 43 -6.01 -18.92 -6.03
CA ARG A 43 -6.52 -19.59 -7.24
C ARG A 43 -7.88 -19.06 -7.70
N PRO A 44 -8.87 -18.83 -6.81
CA PRO A 44 -10.18 -18.33 -7.23
C PRO A 44 -10.24 -16.82 -7.48
N VAL A 45 -9.14 -16.09 -7.32
CA VAL A 45 -9.12 -14.63 -7.54
C VAL A 45 -9.36 -14.32 -9.01
N LYS A 46 -10.35 -13.46 -9.28
CA LYS A 46 -10.79 -13.10 -10.65
C LYS A 46 -10.38 -11.69 -11.06
N ALA A 47 -10.04 -10.82 -10.11
CA ALA A 47 -9.67 -9.43 -10.38
C ALA A 47 -8.57 -8.99 -9.45
N VAL A 48 -7.63 -8.19 -9.98
CA VAL A 48 -6.49 -7.68 -9.21
C VAL A 48 -6.47 -6.16 -9.31
N TYR A 49 -6.42 -5.51 -8.17
CA TYR A 49 -6.32 -4.06 -8.04
C TYR A 49 -5.04 -3.70 -7.31
N SER A 50 -4.44 -2.57 -7.65
CA SER A 50 -3.19 -2.15 -7.03
C SER A 50 -3.14 -0.65 -6.81
N SER A 51 -2.44 -0.24 -5.75
CA SER A 51 -1.93 1.11 -5.61
C SER A 51 -1.05 1.47 -6.81
N PRO A 52 -0.94 2.76 -7.17
CA PRO A 52 -0.03 3.19 -8.23
C PRO A 52 1.45 3.14 -7.80
N TYR A 53 1.76 2.95 -6.52
CA TYR A 53 3.15 2.84 -6.08
C TYR A 53 3.81 1.64 -6.73
N ARG A 54 5.03 1.85 -7.24
CA ARG A 54 5.74 0.82 -8.01
C ARG A 54 5.90 -0.50 -7.27
N ARG A 55 6.24 -0.46 -5.97
CA ARG A 55 6.39 -1.68 -5.16
C ARG A 55 5.09 -2.48 -5.06
N ALA A 56 3.96 -1.79 -4.98
CA ALA A 56 2.66 -2.46 -4.92
C ALA A 56 2.26 -3.05 -6.27
N TYR A 57 2.41 -2.28 -7.33
CA TYR A 57 2.08 -2.71 -8.68
C TYR A 57 2.95 -3.91 -9.10
N SER A 58 4.26 -3.85 -8.83
CA SER A 58 5.18 -4.94 -9.14
C SER A 58 4.84 -6.21 -8.38
N THR A 59 4.35 -6.09 -7.13
CA THR A 59 3.85 -7.24 -6.37
C THR A 59 2.62 -7.83 -7.05
N ALA A 60 1.66 -7.00 -7.39
CA ALA A 60 0.40 -7.43 -8.02
C ALA A 60 0.61 -8.12 -9.37
N GLU A 61 1.59 -7.67 -10.16
CA GLU A 61 1.90 -8.27 -11.45
C GLU A 61 2.25 -9.76 -11.36
N LYS A 62 2.76 -10.21 -10.23
CA LYS A 62 3.15 -11.62 -10.05
C LYS A 62 1.95 -12.58 -10.07
N ARG A 63 0.73 -12.07 -9.99
CA ARG A 63 -0.47 -12.88 -10.16
C ARG A 63 -0.72 -13.29 -11.60
N ASN A 64 -0.05 -12.64 -12.56
CA ASN A 64 -0.21 -12.92 -14.00
C ASN A 64 -1.63 -12.70 -14.53
N MET A 65 -2.27 -11.65 -14.03
CA MET A 65 -3.58 -11.18 -14.49
C MET A 65 -3.49 -9.68 -14.77
N PRO A 66 -4.38 -9.14 -15.59
CA PRO A 66 -4.47 -7.69 -15.74
C PRO A 66 -4.65 -7.01 -14.39
N VAL A 67 -3.88 -5.96 -14.15
CA VAL A 67 -3.92 -5.20 -12.89
C VAL A 67 -4.61 -3.87 -13.13
N THR A 68 -5.67 -3.59 -12.37
CA THR A 68 -6.33 -2.29 -12.37
C THR A 68 -5.72 -1.42 -11.29
N VAL A 69 -5.18 -0.26 -11.69
CA VAL A 69 -4.59 0.69 -10.74
C VAL A 69 -5.69 1.59 -10.18
N ASP A 70 -5.72 1.71 -8.87
CA ASP A 70 -6.66 2.59 -8.17
C ASP A 70 -5.89 3.46 -7.17
N ALA A 71 -5.85 4.77 -7.43
CA ALA A 71 -5.10 5.72 -6.61
C ALA A 71 -5.61 5.77 -5.16
N ARG A 72 -6.84 5.35 -4.90
CA ARG A 72 -7.40 5.29 -3.54
C ARG A 72 -6.71 4.23 -2.67
N LEU A 73 -5.98 3.30 -3.29
CA LEU A 73 -5.24 2.26 -2.59
C LEU A 73 -3.82 2.69 -2.18
N ARG A 74 -3.42 3.93 -2.47
CA ARG A 74 -2.09 4.41 -2.14
C ARG A 74 -1.87 4.45 -0.63
N GLU A 75 -0.59 4.42 -0.24
CA GLU A 75 -0.20 4.58 1.15
C GLU A 75 -0.66 5.94 1.70
N ARG A 76 -0.91 5.98 2.99
CA ARG A 76 -1.29 7.21 3.68
C ARG A 76 -0.18 8.26 3.52
N GLU A 77 -0.57 9.47 3.16
CA GLU A 77 0.36 10.60 3.12
C GLU A 77 0.62 11.09 4.54
N LEU A 78 1.88 11.05 4.96
CA LEU A 78 2.26 11.49 6.30
C LEU A 78 2.59 12.98 6.39
N GLY A 79 2.83 13.63 5.25
CA GLY A 79 3.12 15.07 5.21
C GLY A 79 4.58 15.38 5.48
N ASN A 80 4.84 16.56 6.05
CA ASN A 80 6.20 17.05 6.28
C ASN A 80 6.97 16.13 7.25
N PRO A 81 8.08 15.51 6.82
CA PRO A 81 8.83 14.61 7.69
C PRO A 81 9.47 15.31 8.89
N GLU A 82 9.73 16.60 8.81
CA GLU A 82 10.34 17.36 9.92
C GLU A 82 9.42 17.48 11.13
N THR A 83 8.10 17.36 10.93
CA THR A 83 7.11 17.44 12.00
C THR A 83 6.60 16.09 12.46
N LEU A 84 7.12 14.99 11.91
CA LEU A 84 6.81 13.63 12.35
C LEU A 84 7.69 13.25 13.53
N ASN A 85 7.16 13.43 14.74
CA ASN A 85 7.86 13.15 15.99
C ASN A 85 7.03 12.27 16.92
N GLY A 86 7.56 11.95 18.09
CA GLY A 86 6.86 11.09 19.04
C GLY A 86 5.47 11.62 19.44
N ALA A 87 5.33 12.94 19.55
CA ALA A 87 4.03 13.55 19.88
C ALA A 87 3.01 13.31 18.78
N PHE A 88 3.42 13.41 17.51
CA PHE A 88 2.53 13.09 16.37
C PHE A 88 2.08 11.62 16.41
N TRP A 89 3.03 10.69 16.58
CA TRP A 89 2.71 9.26 16.57
C TRP A 89 1.77 8.87 17.69
N ASN A 90 1.94 9.47 18.87
CA ASN A 90 1.05 9.20 19.99
C ASN A 90 -0.33 9.82 19.78
N ARG A 91 -0.38 11.07 19.35
CA ARG A 91 -1.64 11.82 19.25
C ARG A 91 -2.57 11.28 18.18
N GLN A 92 -2.06 10.71 17.11
CA GLN A 92 -2.91 10.14 16.05
C GLN A 92 -3.78 8.97 16.55
N TYR A 93 -3.35 8.26 17.60
CA TYR A 93 -4.13 7.17 18.19
C TYR A 93 -5.14 7.66 19.22
N GLU A 94 -5.00 8.88 19.70
CA GLU A 94 -5.99 9.52 20.59
C GLU A 94 -7.05 10.25 19.78
N ASP A 95 -6.68 10.75 18.61
CA ASP A 95 -7.57 11.49 17.70
C ASP A 95 -7.30 11.06 16.26
N TYR A 96 -8.21 10.26 15.70
CA TYR A 96 -8.06 9.72 14.35
C TYR A 96 -8.23 10.76 13.24
N ASP A 97 -8.67 11.96 13.57
CA ASP A 97 -8.72 13.09 12.64
C ASP A 97 -7.44 13.95 12.69
N TYR A 98 -6.53 13.63 13.61
CA TYR A 98 -5.27 14.35 13.71
C TYR A 98 -4.38 14.04 12.52
N LYS A 99 -3.85 15.10 11.92
CA LYS A 99 -2.98 14.96 10.76
C LYS A 99 -1.81 15.92 10.83
N ASN A 100 -0.70 15.51 10.21
CA ASN A 100 0.47 16.34 10.04
C ASN A 100 0.24 17.34 8.91
N VAL A 101 1.02 18.42 8.89
CA VAL A 101 0.98 19.40 7.81
C VAL A 101 1.27 18.73 6.46
N GLY A 102 0.38 18.90 5.50
CA GLY A 102 0.50 18.26 4.18
C GLY A 102 0.15 16.79 4.14
N GLY A 103 -0.29 16.21 5.27
CA GLY A 103 -0.61 14.79 5.36
C GLY A 103 -2.10 14.50 5.46
N GLU A 104 -2.39 13.21 5.54
CA GLU A 104 -3.74 12.68 5.78
C GLU A 104 -3.87 12.22 7.24
N SER A 105 -5.07 12.32 7.81
CA SER A 105 -5.37 11.65 9.07
C SER A 105 -5.62 10.15 8.86
N LEU A 106 -5.69 9.39 9.95
CA LEU A 106 -6.10 7.98 9.88
C LEU A 106 -7.52 7.85 9.30
N ASN A 107 -8.44 8.74 9.67
CA ASN A 107 -9.79 8.73 9.14
C ASN A 107 -9.85 9.09 7.66
N ASP A 108 -9.02 10.02 7.18
CA ASP A 108 -8.94 10.34 5.76
C ASP A 108 -8.54 9.11 4.95
N ALA A 109 -7.48 8.42 5.36
CA ALA A 109 -7.01 7.21 4.69
C ALA A 109 -8.07 6.10 4.76
N ARG A 110 -8.74 5.93 5.90
CA ARG A 110 -9.80 4.94 6.08
C ARG A 110 -10.95 5.16 5.11
N LYS A 111 -11.41 6.40 4.98
CA LYS A 111 -12.51 6.72 4.05
C LYS A 111 -12.14 6.38 2.61
N ARG A 112 -10.94 6.75 2.21
CA ARG A 112 -10.43 6.51 0.87
C ARG A 112 -10.32 5.01 0.58
N MET A 113 -9.72 4.26 1.48
CA MET A 113 -9.55 2.81 1.34
C MET A 113 -10.90 2.07 1.37
N THR A 114 -11.80 2.47 2.26
CA THR A 114 -13.14 1.86 2.34
C THR A 114 -13.90 2.07 1.03
N ALA A 115 -13.82 3.25 0.44
CA ALA A 115 -14.44 3.51 -0.86
C ALA A 115 -13.88 2.60 -1.96
N ALA A 116 -12.57 2.35 -1.93
CA ALA A 116 -11.92 1.50 -2.94
C ALA A 116 -12.38 0.05 -2.86
N VAL A 117 -12.62 -0.49 -1.67
CA VAL A 117 -12.97 -1.91 -1.49
C VAL A 117 -14.47 -2.17 -1.45
N SER A 118 -15.28 -1.14 -1.53
CA SER A 118 -16.74 -1.27 -1.65
C SER A 118 -17.15 -1.54 -3.10
#